data_9f3cb0c6208009ec8d1872d8b1a1e294
#
_entry.id   9f3cb0c6208009ec8d1872d8b1a1e294
#
_cell.length_a   1.000
_cell.length_b   1.000
_cell.length_c   1.000
_cell.angle_alpha   90.00
_cell.angle_beta   90.00
_cell.angle_gamma   90.00
#
_symmetry.space_group_name_H-M   'P 1'
#
loop_
_entity.id
_entity.type
_entity.pdbx_description
1 polymer ?
#
loop_
_entity_poly.entity_id
_entity_poly.type
_entity_poly.pdbx_seq_one_letter_code
_entity_poly.pdbx_strand_id
1 'polypeptide(L)'
;MDLTHVIAERENKKIYRDGAKAIKVFAEGYSKADILNEALNTARVEETGLPIPKLLAVDTVNGQWAITTEFVEGDTLAALMAAHPEKEDEYLNLFVDIQMKVHACTCQMLNSLTEKMQRKISATDLDATTRYEL
;
A
#
# COMPACT_ATOMS: atom_id res chain seq x y z
N MET A 1 -14.42 15.60 5.86
CA MET A 1 -13.06 15.00 5.67
C MET A 1 -12.06 15.99 6.21
N ASP A 2 -11.37 15.62 7.28
CA ASP A 2 -10.36 16.47 7.92
C ASP A 2 -8.98 16.09 7.36
N LEU A 3 -8.28 17.07 6.76
CA LEU A 3 -6.93 16.91 6.20
C LEU A 3 -5.88 17.70 6.99
N THR A 4 -6.11 17.93 8.28
CA THR A 4 -5.17 18.68 9.13
C THR A 4 -4.10 17.78 9.76
N HIS A 5 -4.40 16.52 10.02
CA HIS A 5 -3.50 15.58 10.69
C HIS A 5 -2.75 14.70 9.69
N VAL A 6 -1.56 15.13 9.27
CA VAL A 6 -0.66 14.35 8.40
C VAL A 6 0.03 13.27 9.22
N ILE A 7 -0.09 12.00 8.81
CA ILE A 7 0.57 10.86 9.46
C ILE A 7 1.74 10.31 8.64
N ALA A 8 1.76 10.55 7.32
CA ALA A 8 2.88 10.20 6.46
C ALA A 8 2.90 11.08 5.21
N GLU A 9 4.09 11.42 4.75
CA GLU A 9 4.32 12.19 3.53
C GLU A 9 5.37 11.51 2.66
N ARG A 10 5.09 11.42 1.36
CA ARG A 10 5.98 10.93 0.31
C ARG A 10 5.97 11.94 -0.83
N GLU A 11 6.92 11.83 -1.74
CA GLU A 11 7.07 12.74 -2.88
C GLU A 11 5.76 12.98 -3.66
N ASN A 12 4.99 11.93 -3.86
CA ASN A 12 3.79 11.94 -4.72
C ASN A 12 2.48 11.60 -4.00
N LYS A 13 2.48 11.55 -2.67
CA LYS A 13 1.27 11.29 -1.86
C LYS A 13 1.42 11.71 -0.41
N LYS A 14 0.31 12.12 0.20
CA LYS A 14 0.20 12.40 1.63
C LYS A 14 -0.89 11.54 2.24
N ILE A 15 -0.69 11.09 3.46
CA ILE A 15 -1.66 10.32 4.21
C ILE A 15 -2.08 11.12 5.43
N TYR A 16 -3.37 11.31 5.55
CA TYR A 16 -4.00 12.04 6.64
C TYR A 16 -4.81 11.08 7.50
N ARG A 17 -4.95 11.41 8.78
CA ARG A 17 -5.87 10.74 9.69
C ARG A 17 -7.10 11.62 9.90
N ASP A 18 -8.28 11.06 9.70
CA ASP A 18 -9.58 11.66 10.03
C ASP A 18 -10.38 10.68 10.88
N GLY A 19 -10.25 10.81 12.21
CA GLY A 19 -10.85 9.88 13.16
C GLY A 19 -10.37 8.44 12.97
N ALA A 20 -11.30 7.55 12.62
CA ALA A 20 -11.04 6.14 12.33
C ALA A 20 -10.69 5.86 10.85
N LYS A 21 -10.32 6.88 10.07
CA LYS A 21 -10.00 6.78 8.65
C LYS A 21 -8.58 7.24 8.37
N ALA A 22 -7.93 6.56 7.42
CA ALA A 22 -6.70 7.00 6.77
C ALA A 22 -7.03 7.43 5.34
N ILE A 23 -6.66 8.65 4.97
CA ILE A 23 -6.96 9.25 3.67
C ILE A 23 -5.65 9.47 2.94
N LYS A 24 -5.39 8.68 1.90
CA LYS A 24 -4.23 8.83 1.03
C LYS A 24 -4.60 9.74 -0.14
N VAL A 25 -4.08 10.96 -0.14
CA VAL A 25 -4.25 11.92 -1.23
C VAL A 25 -3.04 11.85 -2.15
N PHE A 26 -3.28 11.69 -3.45
CA PHE A 26 -2.25 11.62 -4.48
C PHE A 26 -1.92 13.00 -5.04
N ALA A 27 -0.67 13.19 -5.43
CA ALA A 27 -0.23 14.43 -6.05
C ALA A 27 -0.99 14.71 -7.36
N GLU A 28 -1.08 15.97 -7.74
CA GLU A 28 -1.64 16.37 -9.01
C GLU A 28 -0.89 15.70 -10.17
N GLY A 29 -1.63 15.23 -11.17
CA GLY A 29 -1.04 14.51 -12.31
C GLY A 29 -0.72 13.05 -12.08
N TYR A 30 -0.96 12.50 -10.88
CA TYR A 30 -0.80 11.06 -10.66
C TYR A 30 -1.80 10.26 -11.51
N SER A 31 -1.36 9.13 -12.08
CA SER A 31 -2.19 8.32 -12.96
C SER A 31 -3.47 7.85 -12.29
N LYS A 32 -4.63 8.27 -12.80
CA LYS A 32 -5.94 7.80 -12.34
C LYS A 32 -6.05 6.27 -12.43
N ALA A 33 -5.53 5.67 -13.51
CA ALA A 33 -5.57 4.23 -13.70
C ALA A 33 -4.78 3.50 -12.61
N ASP A 34 -3.60 4.02 -12.22
CA ASP A 34 -2.80 3.43 -11.15
C ASP A 34 -3.49 3.54 -9.79
N ILE A 35 -4.17 4.66 -9.51
CA ILE A 35 -4.94 4.86 -8.27
C ILE A 35 -6.11 3.87 -8.19
N LEU A 36 -6.89 3.76 -9.26
CA LEU A 36 -8.01 2.82 -9.31
C LEU A 36 -7.53 1.36 -9.23
N ASN A 37 -6.39 1.05 -9.85
CA ASN A 37 -5.79 -0.28 -9.76
C ASN A 37 -5.27 -0.58 -8.34
N GLU A 38 -4.70 0.40 -7.64
CA GLU A 38 -4.31 0.26 -6.23
C GLU A 38 -5.54 -0.05 -5.36
N ALA A 39 -6.62 0.70 -5.54
CA ALA A 39 -7.86 0.49 -4.81
C ALA A 39 -8.48 -0.90 -5.11
N LEU A 40 -8.51 -1.30 -6.38
CA LEU A 40 -9.01 -2.61 -6.80
C LEU A 40 -8.19 -3.75 -6.18
N ASN A 41 -6.86 -3.64 -6.19
CA ASN A 41 -6.01 -4.66 -5.56
C ASN A 41 -6.20 -4.71 -4.04
N THR A 42 -6.42 -3.57 -3.39
CA THR A 42 -6.76 -3.54 -1.95
C THR A 42 -8.07 -4.29 -1.68
N ALA A 43 -9.12 -4.03 -2.47
CA ALA A 43 -10.40 -4.72 -2.35
C ALA A 43 -10.26 -6.24 -2.58
N ARG A 44 -9.47 -6.66 -3.57
CA ARG A 44 -9.21 -8.09 -3.85
C ARG A 44 -8.50 -8.79 -2.69
N VAL A 45 -7.53 -8.13 -2.05
CA VAL A 45 -6.86 -8.68 -0.87
C VAL A 45 -7.82 -8.72 0.33
N GLU A 46 -8.68 -7.71 0.48
CA GLU A 46 -9.70 -7.68 1.53
C GLU A 46 -10.63 -8.90 1.45
N GLU A 47 -11.06 -9.30 0.23
CA GLU A 47 -11.89 -10.49 -0.01
C GLU A 47 -11.21 -11.81 0.40
N THR A 48 -9.89 -11.85 0.54
CA THR A 48 -9.18 -13.05 1.01
C THR A 48 -9.34 -13.32 2.50
N GLY A 49 -9.86 -12.34 3.26
CA GLY A 49 -9.99 -12.43 4.71
C GLY A 49 -8.72 -12.12 5.50
N LEU A 50 -7.64 -11.70 4.84
CA LEU A 50 -6.47 -11.18 5.52
C LEU A 50 -6.82 -9.91 6.32
N PRO A 51 -6.27 -9.74 7.54
CA PRO A 51 -6.54 -8.58 8.38
C PRO A 51 -5.80 -7.34 7.86
N ILE A 52 -6.34 -6.71 6.83
CA ILE A 52 -5.86 -5.45 6.28
C ILE A 52 -6.87 -4.34 6.53
N PRO A 53 -6.45 -3.05 6.51
CA PRO A 53 -7.39 -1.92 6.56
C PRO A 53 -8.39 -2.01 5.41
N LYS A 54 -9.68 -1.96 5.70
CA LYS A 54 -10.73 -2.03 4.68
C LYS A 54 -10.72 -0.79 3.79
N LEU A 55 -10.96 -1.00 2.51
CA LEU A 55 -11.20 0.08 1.56
C LEU A 55 -12.59 0.67 1.81
N LEU A 56 -12.68 1.97 2.07
CA LEU A 56 -13.93 2.67 2.37
C LEU A 56 -14.44 3.50 1.20
N ALA A 57 -13.53 4.20 0.49
CA ALA A 57 -13.90 5.06 -0.62
C ALA A 57 -12.71 5.32 -1.56
N VAL A 58 -13.06 5.66 -2.81
CA VAL A 58 -12.16 6.28 -3.78
C VAL A 58 -12.89 7.49 -4.32
N ASP A 59 -12.37 8.67 -4.08
CA ASP A 59 -13.00 9.94 -4.49
C ASP A 59 -11.97 11.01 -4.82
N THR A 60 -12.40 12.26 -4.90
CA THR A 60 -11.51 13.40 -5.09
C THR A 60 -11.65 14.39 -3.94
N VAL A 61 -10.52 14.91 -3.48
CA VAL A 61 -10.44 15.93 -2.43
C VAL A 61 -9.62 17.10 -2.95
N ASN A 62 -10.21 18.28 -2.97
CA ASN A 62 -9.57 19.49 -3.53
C ASN A 62 -9.03 19.30 -4.97
N GLY A 63 -9.74 18.51 -5.79
CA GLY A 63 -9.33 18.21 -7.17
C GLY A 63 -8.29 17.10 -7.31
N GLN A 64 -7.78 16.56 -6.21
CA GLN A 64 -6.82 15.45 -6.19
C GLN A 64 -7.53 14.13 -5.86
N TRP A 65 -7.08 13.04 -6.48
CA TRP A 65 -7.59 11.70 -6.17
C TRP A 65 -7.18 11.28 -4.76
N ALA A 66 -8.09 10.60 -4.07
CA ALA A 66 -7.86 10.05 -2.75
C ALA A 66 -8.41 8.63 -2.61
N ILE A 67 -7.68 7.81 -1.85
CA ILE A 67 -8.15 6.50 -1.37
C ILE A 67 -8.31 6.61 0.14
N THR A 68 -9.51 6.27 0.61
CA THR A 68 -9.84 6.24 2.04
C THR A 68 -9.93 4.79 2.51
N THR A 69 -9.22 4.45 3.57
CA THR A 69 -9.26 3.15 4.24
C THR A 69 -9.56 3.32 5.72
N GLU A 70 -9.84 2.22 6.41
CA GLU A 70 -9.83 2.20 7.88
C GLU A 70 -8.45 2.64 8.39
N PHE A 71 -8.43 3.38 9.48
CA PHE A 71 -7.20 3.64 10.24
C PHE A 71 -7.02 2.56 11.30
N VAL A 72 -5.90 1.84 11.24
CA VAL A 72 -5.55 0.82 12.24
C VAL A 72 -4.71 1.47 13.33
N GLU A 73 -5.22 1.46 14.56
CA GLU A 73 -4.46 1.89 15.74
C GLU A 73 -3.37 0.88 16.06
N GLY A 74 -2.21 1.36 16.47
CA GLY A 74 -1.10 0.53 16.91
C GLY A 74 0.25 1.09 16.51
N ASP A 75 1.28 0.42 17.00
CA ASP A 75 2.68 0.72 16.67
C ASP A 75 3.20 -0.24 15.62
N THR A 76 4.15 0.21 14.82
CA THR A 76 4.86 -0.67 13.88
C THR A 76 5.80 -1.62 14.62
N LEU A 77 6.02 -2.82 14.09
CA LEU A 77 7.01 -3.73 14.65
C LEU A 77 8.41 -3.09 14.75
N ALA A 78 8.78 -2.26 13.78
CA ALA A 78 10.05 -1.52 13.82
C ALA A 78 10.13 -0.58 15.02
N ALA A 79 9.05 0.14 15.34
CA ALA A 79 8.99 1.00 16.52
C ALA A 79 9.05 0.20 17.81
N LEU A 80 8.34 -0.94 17.87
CA LEU A 80 8.36 -1.84 19.03
C LEU A 80 9.75 -2.46 19.26
N MET A 81 10.43 -2.91 18.21
CA MET A 81 11.81 -3.43 18.31
C MET A 81 12.79 -2.35 18.82
N ALA A 82 12.65 -1.11 18.32
CA ALA A 82 13.47 0.00 18.77
C ALA A 82 13.23 0.37 20.24
N ALA A 83 11.96 0.32 20.68
CA ALA A 83 11.57 0.62 22.05
C ALA A 83 11.90 -0.52 23.04
N HIS A 84 11.90 -1.78 22.57
CA HIS A 84 12.07 -2.99 23.37
C HIS A 84 13.08 -3.95 22.74
N PRO A 85 14.39 -3.60 22.72
CA PRO A 85 15.43 -4.44 22.13
C PRO A 85 15.50 -5.84 22.77
N GLU A 86 15.11 -5.95 24.03
CA GLU A 86 15.06 -7.23 24.78
C GLU A 86 14.00 -8.22 24.23
N LYS A 87 13.06 -7.75 23.41
CA LYS A 87 11.99 -8.53 22.78
C LYS A 87 12.18 -8.72 21.27
N GLU A 88 13.35 -8.42 20.75
CA GLU A 88 13.60 -8.45 19.29
C GLU A 88 13.24 -9.82 18.69
N ASP A 89 13.64 -10.91 19.32
CA ASP A 89 13.35 -12.28 18.85
C ASP A 89 11.84 -12.57 18.83
N GLU A 90 11.08 -12.07 19.83
CA GLU A 90 9.62 -12.19 19.88
C GLU A 90 8.96 -11.47 18.69
N TYR A 91 9.39 -10.25 18.41
CA TYR A 91 8.85 -9.45 17.30
C TYR A 91 9.27 -9.99 15.93
N LEU A 92 10.49 -10.54 15.79
CA LEU A 92 10.91 -11.21 14.57
C LEU A 92 10.09 -12.47 14.29
N ASN A 93 9.83 -13.28 15.31
CA ASN A 93 8.97 -14.46 15.18
C ASN A 93 7.55 -14.05 14.76
N LEU A 94 6.98 -13.02 15.39
CA LEU A 94 5.67 -12.49 15.00
C LEU A 94 5.66 -12.01 13.55
N PHE A 95 6.71 -11.32 13.10
CA PHE A 95 6.84 -10.88 11.71
C PHE A 95 6.87 -12.06 10.73
N VAL A 96 7.64 -13.10 11.03
CA VAL A 96 7.70 -14.32 10.21
C VAL A 96 6.35 -15.03 10.18
N ASP A 97 5.68 -15.17 11.33
CA ASP A 97 4.35 -15.80 11.40
C ASP A 97 3.30 -15.05 10.56
N ILE A 98 3.33 -13.72 10.59
CA ILE A 98 2.46 -12.90 9.75
C ILE A 98 2.78 -13.11 8.26
N GLN A 99 4.07 -13.10 7.88
CA GLN A 99 4.49 -13.36 6.50
C GLN A 99 4.03 -14.75 6.02
N MET A 100 4.18 -15.77 6.84
CA MET A 100 3.73 -17.12 6.50
C MET A 100 2.22 -17.18 6.25
N LYS A 101 1.42 -16.48 7.06
CA LYS A 101 -0.04 -16.36 6.84
C LYS A 101 -0.36 -15.67 5.52
N VAL A 102 0.34 -14.57 5.20
CA VAL A 102 0.16 -13.87 3.92
C VAL A 102 0.53 -14.77 2.74
N HIS A 103 1.66 -15.48 2.81
CA HIS A 103 2.11 -16.36 1.74
C HIS A 103 1.21 -17.60 1.55
N ALA A 104 0.53 -18.06 2.60
CA ALA A 104 -0.46 -19.13 2.51
C ALA A 104 -1.78 -18.70 1.86
N CYS A 105 -1.99 -17.39 1.70
CA CYS A 105 -3.20 -16.84 1.12
C CYS A 105 -3.04 -16.70 -0.40
N THR A 106 -4.05 -17.15 -1.16
CA THR A 106 -4.08 -17.02 -2.62
C THR A 106 -5.08 -15.96 -3.04
N CYS A 107 -4.65 -15.04 -3.88
CA CYS A 107 -5.51 -14.04 -4.51
C CYS A 107 -5.27 -14.05 -6.03
N GLN A 108 -6.08 -14.84 -6.73
CA GLN A 108 -5.89 -15.12 -8.18
C GLN A 108 -6.05 -13.88 -9.07
N MET A 109 -6.81 -12.89 -8.60
CA MET A 109 -7.12 -11.69 -9.39
C MET A 109 -6.11 -10.54 -9.21
N LEU A 110 -5.10 -10.70 -8.35
CA LEU A 110 -4.04 -9.71 -8.23
C LEU A 110 -3.17 -9.67 -9.49
N ASN A 111 -2.77 -8.46 -9.87
CA ASN A 111 -1.80 -8.29 -10.94
C ASN A 111 -0.48 -8.95 -10.55
N SER A 112 0.09 -9.74 -11.44
CA SER A 112 1.39 -10.35 -11.19
C SER A 112 2.50 -9.30 -11.15
N LEU A 113 3.51 -9.53 -10.30
CA LEU A 113 4.69 -8.65 -10.25
C LEU A 113 5.42 -8.65 -11.59
N THR A 114 5.49 -9.81 -12.26
CA THR A 114 6.12 -9.96 -13.58
C THR A 114 5.46 -9.06 -14.61
N GLU A 115 4.13 -9.07 -14.73
CA GLU A 115 3.41 -8.20 -15.67
C GLU A 115 3.60 -6.72 -15.36
N LYS A 116 3.62 -6.35 -14.07
CA LYS A 116 3.90 -4.99 -13.64
C LYS A 116 5.31 -4.55 -14.03
N MET A 117 6.30 -5.39 -13.82
CA MET A 117 7.70 -5.10 -14.19
C MET A 117 7.86 -5.01 -15.70
N GLN A 118 7.30 -5.93 -16.47
CA GLN A 118 7.31 -5.89 -17.93
C GLN A 118 6.71 -4.59 -18.47
N ARG A 119 5.56 -4.14 -17.94
CA ARG A 119 4.97 -2.85 -18.34
C ARG A 119 5.89 -1.66 -18.05
N LYS A 120 6.53 -1.66 -16.87
CA LYS A 120 7.47 -0.59 -16.50
C LYS A 120 8.69 -0.58 -17.41
N ILE A 121 9.29 -1.72 -17.67
CA ILE A 121 10.45 -1.87 -18.58
C ILE A 121 10.07 -1.40 -19.99
N SER A 122 8.91 -1.82 -20.50
CA SER A 122 8.43 -1.42 -21.83
C SER A 122 8.16 0.07 -21.97
N ALA A 123 7.86 0.77 -20.87
CA ALA A 123 7.63 2.21 -20.84
C ALA A 123 8.92 3.04 -20.71
N THR A 124 10.09 2.40 -20.59
CA THR A 124 11.38 3.11 -20.54
C THR A 124 11.86 3.51 -21.94
N ASP A 125 12.75 4.50 -22.01
CA ASP A 125 13.42 4.91 -23.25
C ASP A 125 14.66 4.04 -23.58
N LEU A 126 14.82 2.89 -22.93
CA LEU A 126 15.89 1.94 -23.18
C LEU A 126 15.69 1.25 -24.55
N ASP A 127 16.79 0.90 -25.19
CA ASP A 127 16.74 0.13 -26.44
C ASP A 127 16.19 -1.29 -26.23
N ALA A 128 15.79 -1.94 -27.34
CA ALA A 128 15.12 -3.24 -27.30
C ALA A 128 15.96 -4.34 -26.65
N THR A 129 17.29 -4.33 -26.89
CA THR A 129 18.21 -5.33 -26.33
C THR A 129 18.29 -5.19 -24.81
N THR A 130 18.54 -3.97 -24.33
CA THR A 130 18.60 -3.67 -22.90
C THR A 130 17.29 -4.00 -22.19
N ARG A 131 16.12 -3.73 -22.80
CA ARG A 131 14.82 -4.10 -22.23
C ARG A 131 14.63 -5.62 -22.11
N TYR A 132 15.20 -6.37 -23.03
CA TYR A 132 15.11 -7.83 -23.02
C TYR A 132 15.98 -8.47 -21.93
N GLU A 133 17.09 -7.83 -21.57
CA GLU A 133 18.04 -8.30 -20.55
C GLU A 133 17.59 -7.98 -19.11
N LEU A 134 16.58 -7.12 -18.92
CA LEU A 134 16.02 -6.76 -17.62
C LEU A 134 14.88 -7.69 -17.22
#